data_35da24c8a21403c9695c87fef56dadad
#
_entry.id   35da24c8a21403c9695c87fef56dadad
#
_cell.length_a   1.000
_cell.length_b   1.000
_cell.length_c   1.000
_cell.angle_alpha   90.00
_cell.angle_beta   90.00
_cell.angle_gamma   90.00
#
_symmetry.space_group_name_H-M   'P 1'
#
loop_
_entity.id
_entity.type
_entity.pdbx_description
1 polymer ?
#
loop_
_entity_poly.entity_id
_entity_poly.type
_entity_poly.pdbx_seq_one_letter_code
_entity_poly.pdbx_strand_id
1 'polypeptide(L)'
;MNLEKFIPNKTALITLIAASLVVIISLGIRQTFGLFFFDFEIDLGCTQTEFGFAMGIQLFFWGLFGPLFGLITDKFSGRVAVFIGFLFYLAGIYFLNYGPNTGFWFTFDLGILIGIGLAATAISIPISIVSKHFPLNKRTIAIGVVTAAGSFGYFVSPIYTRFFLLEFGWNPTLLIFGAMILAGLVISLFLNTPMTETKQQNENTQTAMQAIKEAFSNKSYNYLTLGFFVCGWHIALVAT
;
A
#
# COMPACT_ATOMS: atom_id res chain seq x y z
N MET A 1 -19.01 -11.75 20.21
CA MET A 1 -17.89 -10.87 20.64
C MET A 1 -18.46 -9.48 20.84
N ASN A 2 -18.48 -8.94 22.07
CA ASN A 2 -19.10 -7.66 22.35
C ASN A 2 -18.16 -6.55 21.81
N LEU A 3 -18.54 -5.85 20.74
CA LEU A 3 -17.74 -4.82 20.06
C LEU A 3 -17.28 -3.71 21.02
N GLU A 4 -18.12 -3.35 22.00
CA GLU A 4 -17.77 -2.35 23.03
C GLU A 4 -16.60 -2.77 23.93
N LYS A 5 -16.43 -4.10 24.16
CA LYS A 5 -15.27 -4.62 24.90
C LYS A 5 -14.00 -4.73 24.04
N PHE A 6 -14.14 -4.73 22.73
CA PHE A 6 -12.99 -4.85 21.81
C PHE A 6 -12.31 -3.50 21.57
N ILE A 7 -13.08 -2.43 21.36
CA ILE A 7 -12.59 -1.11 20.97
C ILE A 7 -12.23 -0.31 22.22
N PRO A 8 -10.95 0.10 22.39
CA PRO A 8 -10.52 0.82 23.60
C PRO A 8 -11.13 2.24 23.69
N ASN A 9 -11.25 2.94 22.55
CA ASN A 9 -11.79 4.31 22.49
C ASN A 9 -12.26 4.66 21.05
N LYS A 10 -12.99 5.78 20.91
CA LYS A 10 -13.49 6.27 19.60
C LYS A 10 -12.37 6.51 18.59
N THR A 11 -11.22 7.00 19.03
CA THR A 11 -10.07 7.26 18.18
C THR A 11 -9.50 5.97 17.57
N ALA A 12 -9.41 4.89 18.36
CA ALA A 12 -8.98 3.58 17.88
C ALA A 12 -9.95 3.02 16.83
N LEU A 13 -11.27 3.21 17.02
CA LEU A 13 -12.28 2.79 16.04
C LEU A 13 -12.13 3.56 14.73
N ILE A 14 -12.06 4.89 14.79
CA ILE A 14 -11.90 5.75 13.61
C ILE A 14 -10.62 5.37 12.85
N THR A 15 -9.50 5.20 13.57
CA THR A 15 -8.22 4.81 12.97
C THR A 15 -8.29 3.41 12.34
N LEU A 16 -8.97 2.46 12.97
CA LEU A 16 -9.15 1.11 12.42
C LEU A 16 -9.96 1.14 11.12
N ILE A 17 -11.08 1.87 11.10
CA ILE A 17 -11.92 2.02 9.91
C ILE A 17 -11.15 2.75 8.81
N ALA A 18 -10.50 3.86 9.11
CA ALA A 18 -9.71 4.64 8.14
C ALA A 18 -8.57 3.80 7.55
N ALA A 19 -7.81 3.07 8.37
CA ALA A 19 -6.75 2.18 7.91
C ALA A 19 -7.29 1.06 7.01
N SER A 20 -8.43 0.47 7.38
CA SER A 20 -9.08 -0.56 6.56
C SER A 20 -9.50 -0.03 5.19
N LEU A 21 -10.11 1.16 5.14
CA LEU A 21 -10.51 1.81 3.88
C LEU A 21 -9.31 2.18 3.02
N VAL A 22 -8.24 2.72 3.61
CA VAL A 22 -6.97 2.99 2.93
C VAL A 22 -6.44 1.73 2.24
N VAL A 23 -6.40 0.62 2.95
CA VAL A 23 -5.88 -0.65 2.43
C VAL A 23 -6.80 -1.23 1.34
N ILE A 24 -8.13 -1.16 1.51
CA ILE A 24 -9.11 -1.58 0.48
C ILE A 24 -8.87 -0.82 -0.82
N ILE A 25 -8.77 0.50 -0.76
CA ILE A 25 -8.58 1.34 -1.94
C ILE A 25 -7.24 1.02 -2.61
N SER A 26 -6.14 1.05 -1.85
CA SER A 26 -4.80 0.90 -2.40
C SER A 26 -4.57 -0.46 -3.03
N LEU A 27 -4.87 -1.53 -2.31
CA LEU A 27 -4.67 -2.90 -2.79
C LEU A 27 -5.72 -3.29 -3.82
N GLY A 28 -6.96 -2.80 -3.66
CA GLY A 28 -8.02 -3.03 -4.63
C GLY A 28 -7.66 -2.50 -6.01
N ILE A 29 -7.30 -1.22 -6.12
CA ILE A 29 -6.89 -0.62 -7.40
C ILE A 29 -5.68 -1.35 -7.98
N ARG A 30 -4.65 -1.61 -7.17
CA ARG A 30 -3.46 -2.33 -7.63
C ARG A 30 -3.77 -3.67 -8.27
N GLN A 31 -4.69 -4.44 -7.68
CA GLN A 31 -5.04 -5.79 -8.15
C GLN A 31 -5.68 -5.78 -9.54
N THR A 32 -6.25 -4.68 -9.97
CA THR A 32 -7.03 -4.60 -11.20
C THR A 32 -6.23 -4.13 -12.42
N PHE A 33 -4.98 -3.73 -12.28
CA PHE A 33 -4.19 -3.27 -13.43
C PHE A 33 -4.07 -4.30 -14.54
N GLY A 34 -4.01 -5.60 -14.22
CA GLY A 34 -4.02 -6.66 -15.22
C GLY A 34 -5.25 -6.66 -16.14
N LEU A 35 -6.39 -6.12 -15.68
CA LEU A 35 -7.60 -6.01 -16.51
C LEU A 35 -7.49 -4.95 -17.60
N PHE A 36 -6.58 -3.98 -17.44
CA PHE A 36 -6.35 -2.90 -18.40
C PHE A 36 -5.36 -3.30 -19.52
N PHE A 37 -4.71 -4.46 -19.41
CA PHE A 37 -3.63 -4.83 -20.32
C PHE A 37 -4.08 -4.80 -21.79
N PHE A 38 -5.22 -5.40 -22.13
CA PHE A 38 -5.71 -5.43 -23.52
C PHE A 38 -6.03 -4.02 -24.05
N ASP A 39 -6.59 -3.15 -23.23
CA ASP A 39 -6.88 -1.78 -23.62
C ASP A 39 -5.57 -0.99 -23.85
N PHE A 40 -4.57 -1.20 -22.99
CA PHE A 40 -3.24 -0.57 -23.13
C PHE A 40 -2.47 -1.13 -24.34
N GLU A 41 -2.63 -2.41 -24.68
CA GLU A 41 -2.04 -2.99 -25.88
C GLU A 41 -2.64 -2.36 -27.15
N ILE A 42 -3.95 -2.20 -27.20
CA ILE A 42 -4.67 -1.65 -28.37
C ILE A 42 -4.43 -0.14 -28.53
N ASP A 43 -4.62 0.62 -27.47
CA ASP A 43 -4.65 2.09 -27.54
C ASP A 43 -3.28 2.73 -27.37
N LEU A 44 -2.40 2.13 -26.57
CA LEU A 44 -1.06 2.67 -26.25
C LEU A 44 0.07 1.92 -26.95
N GLY A 45 -0.24 0.77 -27.58
CA GLY A 45 0.79 -0.09 -28.18
C GLY A 45 1.71 -0.75 -27.15
N CYS A 46 1.26 -0.87 -25.89
CA CYS A 46 2.03 -1.47 -24.80
C CYS A 46 2.19 -2.98 -25.01
N THR A 47 3.41 -3.45 -25.11
CA THR A 47 3.68 -4.87 -25.23
C THR A 47 3.50 -5.61 -23.89
N GLN A 48 3.23 -6.92 -23.94
CA GLN A 48 3.16 -7.76 -22.73
C GLN A 48 4.44 -7.69 -21.89
N THR A 49 5.60 -7.57 -22.55
CA THR A 49 6.89 -7.43 -21.88
C THR A 49 7.01 -6.12 -21.13
N GLU A 50 6.59 -5.01 -21.73
CA GLU A 50 6.62 -3.67 -21.09
C GLU A 50 5.66 -3.62 -19.92
N PHE A 51 4.45 -4.17 -20.07
CA PHE A 51 3.48 -4.26 -18.99
C PHE A 51 4.01 -5.08 -17.82
N GLY A 52 4.48 -6.30 -18.07
CA GLY A 52 5.07 -7.18 -17.04
C GLY A 52 6.29 -6.56 -16.37
N PHE A 53 7.14 -5.85 -17.13
CA PHE A 53 8.28 -5.13 -16.58
C PHE A 53 7.83 -3.97 -15.66
N ALA A 54 6.84 -3.18 -16.06
CA ALA A 54 6.29 -2.11 -15.21
C ALA A 54 5.69 -2.66 -13.91
N MET A 55 4.96 -3.78 -13.97
CA MET A 55 4.44 -4.45 -12.78
C MET A 55 5.54 -5.01 -11.87
N GLY A 56 6.61 -5.55 -12.44
CA GLY A 56 7.80 -5.98 -11.69
C GLY A 56 8.50 -4.82 -10.99
N ILE A 57 8.70 -3.69 -11.69
CA ILE A 57 9.25 -2.45 -11.14
C ILE A 57 8.35 -1.90 -10.02
N GLN A 58 7.03 -2.00 -10.17
CA GLN A 58 6.09 -1.60 -9.12
C GLN A 58 6.31 -2.38 -7.82
N LEU A 59 6.45 -3.69 -7.89
CA LEU A 59 6.74 -4.53 -6.72
C LEU A 59 8.10 -4.20 -6.10
N PHE A 60 9.11 -3.96 -6.93
CA PHE A 60 10.45 -3.58 -6.48
C PHE A 60 10.43 -2.25 -5.70
N PHE A 61 9.80 -1.21 -6.25
CA PHE A 61 9.70 0.10 -5.60
C PHE A 61 8.80 0.04 -4.35
N TRP A 62 7.73 -0.74 -4.36
CA TRP A 62 6.92 -0.99 -3.16
C TRP A 62 7.78 -1.56 -2.02
N GLY A 63 8.60 -2.58 -2.29
CA GLY A 63 9.51 -3.15 -1.30
C GLY A 63 10.61 -2.18 -0.85
N LEU A 64 11.27 -1.52 -1.81
CA LEU A 64 12.40 -0.62 -1.57
C LEU A 64 12.02 0.59 -0.71
N PHE A 65 10.86 1.19 -0.97
CA PHE A 65 10.41 2.39 -0.25
C PHE A 65 9.68 2.08 1.07
N GLY A 66 9.31 0.82 1.34
CA GLY A 66 8.70 0.42 2.60
C GLY A 66 9.48 0.87 3.84
N PRO A 67 10.78 0.56 3.98
CA PRO A 67 11.61 1.02 5.08
C PRO A 67 11.71 2.56 5.18
N LEU A 68 11.75 3.26 4.05
CA LEU A 68 11.80 4.74 4.03
C LEU A 68 10.51 5.34 4.60
N PHE A 69 9.35 4.82 4.22
CA PHE A 69 8.08 5.25 4.80
C PHE A 69 7.93 4.84 6.27
N GLY A 70 8.57 3.74 6.69
CA GLY A 70 8.73 3.39 8.09
C GLY A 70 9.44 4.50 8.87
N LEU A 71 10.59 4.96 8.38
CA LEU A 71 11.35 6.07 8.98
C LEU A 71 10.55 7.38 9.01
N ILE A 72 9.80 7.70 7.95
CA ILE A 72 8.91 8.87 7.91
C ILE A 72 7.82 8.74 8.99
N THR A 73 7.26 7.54 9.15
CA THR A 73 6.25 7.25 10.17
C THR A 73 6.77 7.47 11.58
N ASP A 74 8.00 7.05 11.84
CA ASP A 74 8.62 7.19 13.16
C ASP A 74 9.06 8.63 13.44
N LYS A 75 9.57 9.35 12.44
CA LYS A 75 10.06 10.72 12.59
C LYS A 75 8.95 11.78 12.62
N PHE A 76 7.92 11.61 11.80
CA PHE A 76 6.82 12.58 11.67
C PHE A 76 5.50 12.00 12.17
N SER A 77 4.85 11.18 11.36
CA SER A 77 3.65 10.41 11.74
C SER A 77 3.26 9.45 10.62
N GLY A 78 2.54 8.37 10.95
CA GLY A 78 1.99 7.46 9.96
C GLY A 78 0.96 8.12 9.04
N ARG A 79 0.22 9.13 9.54
CA ARG A 79 -0.68 9.95 8.72
C ARG A 79 0.06 10.63 7.57
N VAL A 80 1.19 11.28 7.86
CA VAL A 80 2.01 11.98 6.85
C VAL A 80 2.56 10.97 5.84
N ALA A 81 3.02 9.83 6.29
CA ALA A 81 3.53 8.77 5.41
C ALA A 81 2.46 8.30 4.41
N VAL A 82 1.24 7.97 4.90
CA VAL A 82 0.12 7.52 4.05
C VAL A 82 -0.36 8.63 3.12
N PHE A 83 -0.41 9.89 3.60
CA PHE A 83 -0.80 11.03 2.78
C PHE A 83 0.17 11.22 1.60
N ILE A 84 1.48 11.22 1.86
CA ILE A 84 2.52 11.30 0.80
C ILE A 84 2.39 10.11 -0.15
N GLY A 85 2.16 8.91 0.36
CA GLY A 85 1.95 7.72 -0.47
C GLY A 85 0.78 7.88 -1.44
N PHE A 86 -0.34 8.42 -0.99
CA PHE A 86 -1.48 8.70 -1.88
C PHE A 86 -1.19 9.79 -2.90
N LEU A 87 -0.35 10.79 -2.59
CA LEU A 87 0.08 11.78 -3.58
C LEU A 87 0.89 11.13 -4.71
N PHE A 88 1.82 10.23 -4.40
CA PHE A 88 2.56 9.47 -5.41
C PHE A 88 1.64 8.57 -6.22
N TYR A 89 0.69 7.91 -5.57
CA TYR A 89 -0.26 7.04 -6.25
C TYR A 89 -1.15 7.84 -7.20
N LEU A 90 -1.67 8.99 -6.75
CA LEU A 90 -2.48 9.87 -7.57
C LEU A 90 -1.70 10.42 -8.76
N ALA A 91 -0.44 10.83 -8.55
CA ALA A 91 0.44 11.28 -9.63
C ALA A 91 0.65 10.16 -10.66
N GLY A 92 0.88 8.91 -10.22
CA GLY A 92 1.02 7.78 -11.12
C GLY A 92 -0.23 7.54 -11.97
N ILE A 93 -1.43 7.56 -11.38
CA ILE A 93 -2.69 7.43 -12.12
C ILE A 93 -2.90 8.61 -13.08
N TYR A 94 -2.60 9.84 -12.63
CA TYR A 94 -2.74 11.04 -13.47
C TYR A 94 -1.84 10.98 -14.71
N PHE A 95 -0.55 10.67 -14.53
CA PHE A 95 0.38 10.58 -15.64
C PHE A 95 0.10 9.38 -16.54
N LEU A 96 -0.32 8.25 -15.99
CA LEU A 96 -0.77 7.10 -16.78
C LEU A 96 -1.97 7.44 -17.67
N ASN A 97 -2.84 8.36 -17.23
CA ASN A 97 -4.03 8.77 -17.99
C ASN A 97 -3.76 9.86 -19.03
N TYR A 98 -2.86 10.81 -18.73
CA TYR A 98 -2.63 12.01 -19.53
C TYR A 98 -1.19 12.17 -20.05
N GLY A 99 -0.27 11.33 -19.57
CA GLY A 99 1.15 11.39 -19.93
C GLY A 99 1.47 10.77 -21.29
N PRO A 100 2.73 10.85 -21.70
CA PRO A 100 3.21 10.29 -22.97
C PRO A 100 3.39 8.76 -22.86
N ASN A 101 2.39 7.99 -22.68
CA ASN A 101 2.30 6.54 -22.43
C ASN A 101 3.20 5.62 -23.30
N THR A 102 4.48 5.95 -23.47
CA THR A 102 5.43 5.21 -24.30
C THR A 102 6.61 4.71 -23.49
N GLY A 103 6.93 3.43 -23.59
CA GLY A 103 8.14 2.79 -23.08
C GLY A 103 8.51 3.19 -21.65
N PHE A 104 9.49 4.07 -21.50
CA PHE A 104 9.98 4.52 -20.20
C PHE A 104 8.90 5.21 -19.34
N TRP A 105 8.07 6.06 -19.91
CA TRP A 105 7.05 6.81 -19.15
C TRP A 105 5.98 5.91 -18.60
N PHE A 106 5.52 4.91 -19.36
CA PHE A 106 4.59 3.91 -18.88
C PHE A 106 5.13 3.16 -17.64
N THR A 107 6.42 2.74 -17.70
CA THR A 107 7.09 2.10 -16.55
C THR A 107 7.27 3.06 -15.39
N PHE A 108 7.54 4.34 -15.64
CA PHE A 108 7.69 5.35 -14.62
C PHE A 108 6.37 5.57 -13.87
N ASP A 109 5.28 5.70 -14.59
CA ASP A 109 3.97 6.00 -14.01
C ASP A 109 3.39 4.80 -13.28
N LEU A 110 3.24 3.66 -13.97
CA LEU A 110 2.66 2.44 -13.42
C LEU A 110 3.61 1.74 -12.42
N GLY A 111 4.91 1.72 -12.74
CA GLY A 111 5.91 1.03 -11.95
C GLY A 111 6.41 1.87 -10.77
N ILE A 112 7.05 2.99 -11.05
CA ILE A 112 7.77 3.76 -10.02
C ILE A 112 6.81 4.54 -9.14
N LEU A 113 5.98 5.41 -9.71
CA LEU A 113 5.13 6.31 -8.92
C LEU A 113 4.10 5.54 -8.10
N ILE A 114 3.38 4.61 -8.73
CA ILE A 114 2.40 3.79 -8.02
C ILE A 114 3.09 2.85 -7.02
N GLY A 115 4.26 2.28 -7.35
CA GLY A 115 5.04 1.44 -6.45
C GLY A 115 5.45 2.18 -5.17
N ILE A 116 5.94 3.42 -5.29
CA ILE A 116 6.23 4.29 -4.14
C ILE A 116 4.96 4.58 -3.33
N GLY A 117 3.85 4.88 -4.01
CA GLY A 117 2.56 5.11 -3.35
C GLY A 117 2.10 3.92 -2.51
N LEU A 118 2.20 2.71 -3.07
CA LEU A 118 1.85 1.45 -2.39
C LEU A 118 2.73 1.17 -1.16
N ALA A 119 3.99 1.57 -1.17
CA ALA A 119 4.89 1.38 -0.03
C ALA A 119 4.35 1.99 1.27
N ALA A 120 3.61 3.08 1.18
CA ALA A 120 3.01 3.76 2.33
C ALA A 120 1.55 3.37 2.57
N THR A 121 0.79 3.04 1.51
CA THR A 121 -0.67 2.92 1.60
C THR A 121 -1.18 1.48 1.67
N ALA A 122 -0.37 0.48 1.27
CA ALA A 122 -0.82 -0.91 1.18
C ALA A 122 -1.15 -1.52 2.57
N ILE A 123 -0.19 -2.15 3.23
CA ILE A 123 -0.46 -2.88 4.48
C ILE A 123 0.41 -2.42 5.64
N SER A 124 1.72 -2.26 5.41
CA SER A 124 2.72 -2.14 6.49
C SER A 124 2.49 -0.93 7.38
N ILE A 125 2.30 0.25 6.80
CA ILE A 125 2.12 1.50 7.55
C ILE A 125 0.73 1.56 8.21
N PRO A 126 -0.41 1.25 7.52
CA PRO A 126 -1.72 1.17 8.17
C PRO A 126 -1.76 0.21 9.36
N ILE A 127 -1.17 -0.99 9.26
CA ILE A 127 -1.06 -1.93 10.38
C ILE A 127 -0.23 -1.36 11.52
N SER A 128 0.91 -0.72 11.22
CA SER A 128 1.75 -0.08 12.24
C SER A 128 0.97 0.98 13.02
N ILE A 129 0.20 1.83 12.33
CA ILE A 129 -0.64 2.85 12.97
C ILE A 129 -1.69 2.20 13.88
N VAL A 130 -2.45 1.24 13.36
CA VAL A 130 -3.52 0.56 14.13
C VAL A 130 -2.95 -0.15 15.34
N SER A 131 -1.81 -0.84 15.19
CA SER A 131 -1.20 -1.59 16.29
C SER A 131 -0.84 -0.74 17.50
N LYS A 132 -0.57 0.56 17.32
CA LYS A 132 -0.27 1.51 18.39
C LYS A 132 -1.51 1.94 19.21
N HIS A 133 -2.72 1.72 18.68
CA HIS A 133 -3.98 2.07 19.33
C HIS A 133 -4.61 0.94 20.16
N PHE A 134 -4.13 -0.29 19.97
CA PHE A 134 -4.72 -1.46 20.63
C PHE A 134 -3.76 -2.07 21.64
N PRO A 135 -4.25 -2.48 22.84
CA PRO A 135 -3.44 -3.19 23.81
C PRO A 135 -2.98 -4.54 23.26
N LEU A 136 -1.88 -5.10 23.80
CA LEU A 136 -1.23 -6.29 23.28
C LEU A 136 -2.19 -7.48 23.05
N ASN A 137 -3.12 -7.71 23.98
CA ASN A 137 -4.10 -8.80 23.90
C ASN A 137 -5.16 -8.63 22.79
N LYS A 138 -5.32 -7.44 22.21
CA LYS A 138 -6.30 -7.13 21.15
C LYS A 138 -5.64 -6.76 19.83
N ARG A 139 -4.33 -6.48 19.85
CA ARG A 139 -3.56 -6.00 18.68
C ARG A 139 -3.64 -6.96 17.50
N THR A 140 -3.50 -8.27 17.76
CA THR A 140 -3.57 -9.30 16.72
C THR A 140 -4.91 -9.29 15.98
N ILE A 141 -6.01 -9.10 16.70
CA ILE A 141 -7.35 -9.02 16.09
C ILE A 141 -7.48 -7.74 15.24
N ALA A 142 -7.01 -6.61 15.74
CA ALA A 142 -7.05 -5.35 15.00
C ALA A 142 -6.21 -5.42 13.71
N ILE A 143 -5.03 -6.02 13.75
CA ILE A 143 -4.20 -6.30 12.58
C ILE A 143 -4.94 -7.22 11.60
N GLY A 144 -5.58 -8.28 12.12
CA GLY A 144 -6.38 -9.21 11.33
C GLY A 144 -7.53 -8.53 10.58
N VAL A 145 -8.20 -7.55 11.20
CA VAL A 145 -9.27 -6.76 10.55
C VAL A 145 -8.72 -5.95 9.37
N VAL A 146 -7.60 -5.25 9.54
CA VAL A 146 -6.98 -4.47 8.44
C VAL A 146 -6.53 -5.38 7.30
N THR A 147 -5.94 -6.54 7.64
CA THR A 147 -5.50 -7.52 6.62
C THR A 147 -6.69 -8.12 5.87
N ALA A 148 -7.77 -8.46 6.58
CA ALA A 148 -9.01 -8.95 5.97
C ALA A 148 -9.66 -7.90 5.07
N ALA A 149 -9.59 -6.61 5.45
CA ALA A 149 -10.04 -5.51 4.61
C ALA A 149 -9.25 -5.43 3.28
N GLY A 150 -7.94 -5.65 3.31
CA GLY A 150 -7.13 -5.75 2.09
C GLY A 150 -7.56 -6.90 1.18
N SER A 151 -7.80 -8.08 1.74
CA SER A 151 -8.31 -9.24 1.00
C SER A 151 -9.70 -8.97 0.41
N PHE A 152 -10.57 -8.27 1.14
CA PHE A 152 -11.86 -7.82 0.65
C PHE A 152 -11.71 -6.84 -0.53
N GLY A 153 -10.74 -5.90 -0.45
CA GLY A 153 -10.38 -5.02 -1.56
C GLY A 153 -10.00 -5.81 -2.81
N TYR A 154 -9.14 -6.81 -2.68
CA TYR A 154 -8.75 -7.69 -3.79
C TYR A 154 -9.94 -8.44 -4.41
N PHE A 155 -10.89 -8.86 -3.60
CA PHE A 155 -12.07 -9.58 -4.08
C PHE A 155 -13.06 -8.69 -4.82
N VAL A 156 -13.35 -7.51 -4.28
CA VAL A 156 -14.41 -6.63 -4.81
C VAL A 156 -13.92 -5.81 -6.01
N SER A 157 -12.63 -5.43 -6.03
CA SER A 157 -12.12 -4.51 -7.05
C SER A 157 -12.21 -5.02 -8.49
N PRO A 158 -11.94 -6.29 -8.83
CA PRO A 158 -12.10 -6.76 -10.20
C PRO A 158 -13.55 -6.67 -10.70
N ILE A 159 -14.52 -6.81 -9.79
CA ILE A 159 -15.96 -6.80 -10.14
C ILE A 159 -16.35 -5.41 -10.63
N TYR A 160 -16.11 -4.36 -9.84
CA TYR A 160 -16.49 -3.00 -10.26
C TYR A 160 -15.58 -2.48 -11.37
N THR A 161 -14.29 -2.87 -11.39
CA THR A 161 -13.38 -2.44 -12.45
C THR A 161 -13.81 -2.99 -13.80
N ARG A 162 -14.14 -4.28 -13.87
CA ARG A 162 -14.67 -4.87 -15.11
C ARG A 162 -15.93 -4.17 -15.59
N PHE A 163 -16.86 -3.85 -14.68
CA PHE A 163 -18.05 -3.07 -15.01
C PHE A 163 -17.68 -1.71 -15.60
N PHE A 164 -16.79 -0.96 -14.96
CA PHE A 164 -16.38 0.37 -15.45
C PHE A 164 -15.64 0.30 -16.79
N LEU A 165 -14.76 -0.70 -16.98
CA LEU A 165 -14.06 -0.88 -18.25
C LEU A 165 -15.03 -1.16 -19.41
N LEU A 166 -16.05 -1.98 -19.19
CA LEU A 166 -17.04 -2.31 -20.23
C LEU A 166 -17.97 -1.15 -20.57
N GLU A 167 -18.36 -0.34 -19.58
CA GLU A 167 -19.31 0.76 -19.78
C GLU A 167 -18.64 2.06 -20.23
N PHE A 168 -17.45 2.36 -19.72
CA PHE A 168 -16.81 3.67 -19.90
C PHE A 168 -15.45 3.61 -20.60
N GLY A 169 -14.86 2.42 -20.75
CA GLY A 169 -13.49 2.26 -21.22
C GLY A 169 -12.43 2.55 -20.16
N TRP A 170 -11.15 2.36 -20.53
CA TRP A 170 -10.03 2.42 -19.57
C TRP A 170 -9.73 3.84 -19.04
N ASN A 171 -9.79 4.85 -19.90
CA ASN A 171 -9.42 6.22 -19.54
C ASN A 171 -10.37 6.82 -18.47
N PRO A 172 -11.72 6.79 -18.61
CA PRO A 172 -12.62 7.21 -17.53
C PRO A 172 -12.51 6.32 -16.28
N THR A 173 -12.20 5.02 -16.43
CA THR A 173 -12.01 4.12 -15.29
C THR A 173 -10.80 4.54 -14.46
N LEU A 174 -9.69 4.96 -15.08
CA LEU A 174 -8.56 5.54 -14.36
C LEU A 174 -8.92 6.84 -13.63
N LEU A 175 -9.81 7.68 -14.19
CA LEU A 175 -10.30 8.88 -13.49
C LEU A 175 -11.13 8.52 -12.26
N ILE A 176 -11.97 7.47 -12.34
CA ILE A 176 -12.69 6.94 -11.18
C ILE A 176 -11.69 6.46 -10.10
N PHE A 177 -10.62 5.77 -10.51
CA PHE A 177 -9.55 5.39 -9.59
C PHE A 177 -8.86 6.60 -8.95
N GLY A 178 -8.59 7.63 -9.74
CA GLY A 178 -8.09 8.92 -9.25
C GLY A 178 -9.00 9.51 -8.18
N ALA A 179 -10.32 9.51 -8.39
CA ALA A 179 -11.30 9.96 -7.41
C ALA A 179 -11.31 9.08 -6.14
N MET A 180 -11.20 7.75 -6.27
CA MET A 180 -11.07 6.84 -5.13
C MET A 180 -9.79 7.09 -4.33
N ILE A 181 -8.67 7.36 -5.00
CA ILE A 181 -7.39 7.69 -4.37
C ILE A 181 -7.48 9.04 -3.65
N LEU A 182 -8.16 10.04 -4.23
CA LEU A 182 -8.44 11.32 -3.57
C LEU A 182 -9.29 11.11 -2.30
N ALA A 183 -10.30 10.25 -2.36
CA ALA A 183 -11.05 9.87 -1.18
C ALA A 183 -10.14 9.20 -0.13
N GLY A 184 -9.25 8.30 -0.54
CA GLY A 184 -8.23 7.67 0.31
C GLY A 184 -7.30 8.70 0.96
N LEU A 185 -6.90 9.73 0.21
CA LEU A 185 -6.08 10.84 0.71
C LEU A 185 -6.83 11.61 1.81
N VAL A 186 -8.12 11.92 1.62
CA VAL A 186 -8.95 12.55 2.66
C VAL A 186 -9.11 11.61 3.86
N ILE A 187 -9.36 10.33 3.64
CA ILE A 187 -9.48 9.32 4.71
C ILE A 187 -8.17 9.22 5.52
N SER A 188 -7.01 9.38 4.88
CA SER A 188 -5.71 9.34 5.55
C SER A 188 -5.57 10.40 6.65
N LEU A 189 -6.29 11.53 6.56
CA LEU A 189 -6.29 12.57 7.57
C LEU A 189 -6.92 12.13 8.91
N PHE A 190 -7.78 11.10 8.86
CA PHE A 190 -8.39 10.50 10.05
C PHE A 190 -7.52 9.42 10.71
N LEU A 191 -6.38 9.06 10.09
CA LEU A 191 -5.39 8.20 10.72
C LEU A 191 -4.73 8.96 11.87
N ASN A 192 -5.14 8.67 13.07
CA ASN A 192 -4.49 9.25 14.23
C ASN A 192 -3.26 8.41 14.57
N THR A 193 -2.11 9.03 14.63
CA THR A 193 -0.88 8.38 15.11
C THR A 193 -0.62 8.95 16.49
N PRO A 194 -0.84 8.17 17.58
CA PRO A 194 -0.42 8.65 18.88
C PRO A 194 1.07 8.91 18.78
N MET A 195 1.47 10.15 19.06
CA MET A 195 2.88 10.44 19.30
C MET A 195 3.22 9.69 20.59
N THR A 196 3.58 8.44 20.45
CA THR A 196 4.21 7.72 21.55
C THR A 196 5.48 8.52 21.83
N GLU A 197 5.55 9.08 23.02
CA GLU A 197 6.76 9.71 23.48
C GLU A 197 7.89 8.71 23.34
N THR A 198 8.64 8.80 22.24
CA THR A 198 9.92 8.10 22.02
C THR A 198 10.98 8.68 22.97
N LYS A 199 10.52 9.24 24.09
CA LYS A 199 11.37 9.82 25.14
C LYS A 199 11.85 8.82 26.19
N GLN A 200 11.45 7.54 26.14
CA GLN A 200 11.88 6.56 27.14
C GLN A 200 12.71 5.38 26.60
N GLN A 201 13.16 5.44 25.36
CA GLN A 201 14.21 4.53 24.89
C GLN A 201 15.44 5.29 24.36
N ASN A 202 15.75 6.41 25.01
CA ASN A 202 17.04 7.07 24.87
C ASN A 202 18.03 6.39 25.78
N GLU A 203 18.67 5.33 25.26
CA GLU A 203 20.06 5.02 25.64
C GLU A 203 20.81 4.18 24.60
N ASN A 204 20.13 3.75 23.52
CA ASN A 204 20.84 3.15 22.38
C ASN A 204 20.24 3.69 21.08
N THR A 205 20.70 4.85 20.62
CA THR A 205 20.46 5.33 19.27
C THR A 205 21.25 4.45 18.29
N GLN A 206 20.75 3.26 18.02
CA GLN A 206 21.27 2.44 16.94
C GLN A 206 21.06 3.18 15.62
N THR A 207 22.14 3.38 14.88
CA THR A 207 22.07 3.87 13.51
C THR A 207 21.30 2.84 12.69
N ALA A 208 20.49 3.30 11.68
CA ALA A 208 19.73 2.40 10.80
C ALA A 208 20.62 1.26 10.23
N MET A 209 21.87 1.54 9.93
CA MET A 209 22.85 0.56 9.46
C MET A 209 23.20 -0.49 10.53
N GLN A 210 23.29 -0.10 11.81
CA GLN A 210 23.53 -1.04 12.92
C GLN A 210 22.33 -1.96 13.13
N ALA A 211 21.11 -1.41 13.08
CA ALA A 211 19.87 -2.19 13.16
C ALA A 211 19.74 -3.22 12.01
N ILE A 212 20.10 -2.83 10.79
CA ILE A 212 20.14 -3.74 9.63
C ILE A 212 21.18 -4.84 9.86
N LYS A 213 22.39 -4.50 10.29
CA LYS A 213 23.46 -5.48 10.55
C LYS A 213 23.06 -6.47 11.65
N GLU A 214 22.42 -6.00 12.70
CA GLU A 214 21.92 -6.85 13.80
C GLU A 214 20.80 -7.79 13.32
N ALA A 215 19.84 -7.26 12.53
CA ALA A 215 18.78 -8.06 11.95
C ALA A 215 19.32 -9.21 11.09
N PHE A 216 20.25 -8.92 10.18
CA PHE A 216 20.88 -9.95 9.34
C PHE A 216 21.83 -10.91 10.09
N SER A 217 22.29 -10.55 11.30
CA SER A 217 23.05 -11.46 12.17
C SER A 217 22.16 -12.52 12.81
N ASN A 218 20.87 -12.26 12.91
CA ASN A 218 19.91 -13.17 13.55
C ASN A 218 19.40 -14.23 12.56
N LYS A 219 19.69 -15.51 12.83
CA LYS A 219 19.29 -16.63 11.97
C LYS A 219 17.77 -16.70 11.80
N SER A 220 17.00 -16.44 12.85
CA SER A 220 15.53 -16.45 12.77
C SER A 220 14.98 -15.38 11.84
N TYR A 221 15.60 -14.18 11.84
CA TYR A 221 15.28 -13.11 10.91
C TYR A 221 15.57 -13.51 9.46
N ASN A 222 16.72 -14.13 9.20
CA ASN A 222 17.11 -14.57 7.87
C ASN A 222 16.17 -15.65 7.32
N TYR A 223 15.76 -16.63 8.13
CA TYR A 223 14.77 -17.63 7.73
C TYR A 223 13.39 -17.02 7.47
N LEU A 224 12.97 -16.05 8.28
CA LEU A 224 11.72 -15.33 8.08
C LEU A 224 11.76 -14.51 6.76
N THR A 225 12.86 -13.81 6.51
CA THR A 225 13.09 -13.04 5.29
C THR A 225 13.05 -13.94 4.06
N LEU A 226 13.69 -15.11 4.12
CA LEU A 226 13.66 -16.09 3.03
C LEU A 226 12.24 -16.61 2.79
N GLY A 227 11.48 -16.89 3.84
CA GLY A 227 10.07 -17.29 3.74
C GLY A 227 9.20 -16.22 3.08
N PHE A 228 9.37 -14.96 3.47
CA PHE A 228 8.67 -13.84 2.83
C PHE A 228 9.10 -13.61 1.39
N PHE A 229 10.38 -13.82 1.06
CA PHE A 229 10.86 -13.75 -0.33
C PHE A 229 10.16 -14.78 -1.22
N VAL A 230 10.07 -16.04 -0.78
CA VAL A 230 9.37 -17.10 -1.51
C VAL A 230 7.89 -16.79 -1.66
N CYS A 231 7.24 -16.30 -0.59
CA CYS A 231 5.84 -15.87 -0.63
C CYS A 231 5.63 -14.71 -1.62
N GLY A 232 6.50 -13.70 -1.60
CA GLY A 232 6.47 -12.56 -2.52
C GLY A 232 6.65 -12.99 -3.98
N TRP A 233 7.58 -13.90 -4.22
CA TRP A 233 7.80 -14.49 -5.55
C TRP A 233 6.55 -15.21 -6.08
N HIS A 234 5.90 -16.01 -5.22
CA HIS A 234 4.65 -16.67 -5.58
C HIS A 234 3.54 -15.70 -5.93
N ILE A 235 3.35 -14.66 -5.11
CA ILE A 235 2.36 -13.61 -5.37
C ILE A 235 2.66 -12.88 -6.68
N ALA A 236 3.92 -12.56 -6.95
CA ALA A 236 4.32 -11.90 -8.19
C ALA A 236 3.98 -12.74 -9.43
N LEU A 237 4.19 -14.06 -9.38
CA LEU A 237 3.88 -14.96 -10.51
C LEU A 237 2.37 -15.15 -10.76
N VAL A 238 1.53 -15.04 -9.73
CA VAL A 238 0.09 -15.34 -9.84
C VAL A 238 -0.74 -14.05 -10.03
N ALA A 239 -0.27 -12.91 -9.52
CA ALA A 239 -1.02 -11.66 -9.49
C ALA A 239 -0.58 -10.63 -10.56
N THR A 240 0.39 -10.98 -11.40
CA THR A 240 0.79 -10.22 -12.60
C THR A 240 0.49 -10.99 -13.85
#